data_1ada87d28dac3a411180bec8cc8cd0ed
#
_entry.id   1ada87d28dac3a411180bec8cc8cd0ed
#
_cell.length_a   1.000
_cell.length_b   1.000
_cell.length_c   1.000
_cell.angle_alpha   90.00
_cell.angle_beta   90.00
_cell.angle_gamma   90.00
#
_symmetry.space_group_name_H-M   'P 1'
#
loop_
_entity.id
_entity.type
_entity.pdbx_description
1 polymer ?
#
loop_
_entity_poly.entity_id
_entity_poly.type
_entity_poly.pdbx_seq_one_letter_code
_entity_poly.pdbx_strand_id
1 'polypeptide(L)'
;MNTRYEFNMDVPPREAIRLLYVSKSRFGGDWNSVPHTHSCTEVFYCVDGRGQFNVEGKMLDVAPDDMVIVNPRTLHTELSYQANPLEYIVLGIEGIEILFEQKDRGYTMLKCSSVREELLSLMKMLLREIDAREDGCEMVCHDLTEVLLVKIVRMASVSLRLTAPPSESKECAAAKRYIDENYSESITLDKLAEIAHVNKYYLSHSFKNEYKVSPIDYLMKRRITEAKALLTSTDFSLTQIAEQIGFGSLPYFSKCFRKVEGTSPNEYRKTAKQKPSQGTR
;
A
#
# COMPACT_ATOMS: atom_id res chain seq x y z
N MET A 1 16.52 -16.35 -44.48
CA MET A 1 17.40 -16.82 -43.39
C MET A 1 16.48 -17.05 -42.19
N ASN A 2 16.37 -18.28 -41.71
CA ASN A 2 15.50 -18.60 -40.58
C ASN A 2 16.37 -18.61 -39.31
N THR A 3 16.18 -17.68 -38.39
CA THR A 3 16.95 -17.60 -37.16
C THR A 3 16.10 -18.14 -36.02
N ARG A 4 16.51 -19.26 -35.41
CA ARG A 4 15.88 -19.90 -34.27
C ARG A 4 16.68 -19.55 -33.03
N TYR A 5 16.02 -19.05 -31.99
CA TYR A 5 16.60 -18.80 -30.67
C TYR A 5 16.13 -19.87 -29.69
N GLU A 6 17.06 -20.45 -28.95
CA GLU A 6 16.77 -21.37 -27.85
C GLU A 6 17.00 -20.65 -26.52
N PHE A 7 16.07 -20.83 -25.58
CA PHE A 7 16.13 -20.20 -24.27
C PHE A 7 16.52 -21.25 -23.23
N ASN A 8 17.52 -20.93 -22.40
CA ASN A 8 17.82 -21.71 -21.22
C ASN A 8 16.94 -21.24 -20.09
N MET A 9 16.09 -22.11 -19.52
CA MET A 9 14.99 -21.79 -18.62
C MET A 9 15.41 -21.74 -17.14
N ASP A 10 16.65 -21.43 -16.80
CA ASP A 10 17.07 -21.11 -15.44
C ASP A 10 16.52 -19.72 -15.03
N VAL A 11 15.21 -19.64 -14.90
CA VAL A 11 14.51 -18.44 -14.43
C VAL A 11 14.16 -18.64 -12.95
N PRO A 12 14.40 -17.64 -12.07
CA PRO A 12 13.95 -17.71 -10.68
C PRO A 12 12.44 -17.97 -10.58
N PRO A 13 11.96 -18.65 -9.54
CA PRO A 13 10.53 -18.89 -9.38
C PRO A 13 9.76 -17.57 -9.38
N ARG A 14 8.76 -17.43 -10.25
CA ARG A 14 7.92 -16.24 -10.42
C ARG A 14 7.21 -15.79 -9.12
N GLU A 15 6.98 -16.72 -8.21
CA GLU A 15 6.30 -16.47 -6.93
C GLU A 15 7.11 -15.61 -5.93
N ALA A 16 8.41 -15.43 -6.18
CA ALA A 16 9.30 -14.71 -5.26
C ALA A 16 9.14 -13.17 -5.35
N ILE A 17 8.69 -12.64 -6.48
CA ILE A 17 8.60 -11.20 -6.75
C ILE A 17 7.12 -10.81 -6.80
N ARG A 18 6.71 -9.79 -6.05
CA ARG A 18 5.32 -9.30 -6.03
C ARG A 18 5.26 -7.79 -6.18
N LEU A 19 4.52 -7.33 -7.19
CA LEU A 19 4.13 -5.93 -7.28
C LEU A 19 3.05 -5.66 -6.23
N LEU A 20 3.34 -4.79 -5.26
CA LEU A 20 2.39 -4.40 -4.21
C LEU A 20 1.50 -3.25 -4.66
N TYR A 21 2.08 -2.25 -5.30
CA TYR A 21 1.35 -1.08 -5.80
C TYR A 21 2.13 -0.37 -6.89
N VAL A 22 1.39 0.35 -7.70
CA VAL A 22 1.89 1.41 -8.58
C VAL A 22 1.07 2.65 -8.31
N SER A 23 1.71 3.79 -8.18
CA SER A 23 1.00 5.06 -8.11
C SER A 23 1.71 6.12 -8.94
N LYS A 24 0.91 7.06 -9.46
CA LYS A 24 1.39 8.28 -10.09
C LYS A 24 1.01 9.45 -9.18
N SER A 25 2.00 10.20 -8.75
CA SER A 25 1.81 11.32 -7.83
C SER A 25 2.38 12.60 -8.41
N ARG A 26 1.63 13.70 -8.26
CA ARG A 26 2.08 15.04 -8.56
C ARG A 26 1.88 15.90 -7.32
N PHE A 27 2.94 16.46 -6.82
CA PHE A 27 2.90 17.21 -5.57
C PHE A 27 2.71 18.71 -5.83
N GLY A 28 1.52 19.22 -5.45
CA GLY A 28 1.31 20.65 -5.24
C GLY A 28 2.09 21.16 -4.01
N GLY A 29 2.19 22.47 -3.84
CA GLY A 29 3.02 23.11 -2.82
C GLY A 29 2.75 22.80 -1.34
N ASP A 30 1.75 21.97 -1.04
CA ASP A 30 1.33 21.60 0.32
C ASP A 30 1.74 20.18 0.74
N TRP A 31 2.60 19.53 -0.05
CA TRP A 31 3.05 18.17 0.29
C TRP A 31 4.12 18.20 1.38
N ASN A 32 3.73 17.80 2.57
CA ASN A 32 4.64 17.46 3.67
C ASN A 32 4.86 15.95 3.68
N SER A 33 5.91 15.50 3.01
CA SER A 33 6.37 14.14 3.18
C SER A 33 7.05 14.01 4.54
N VAL A 34 6.62 13.03 5.33
CA VAL A 34 7.26 12.67 6.60
C VAL A 34 8.25 11.55 6.33
N PRO A 35 9.48 11.58 6.90
CA PRO A 35 10.41 10.48 6.78
C PRO A 35 9.80 9.14 7.18
N HIS A 36 9.88 8.14 6.31
CA HIS A 36 9.25 6.83 6.49
C HIS A 36 10.09 5.69 5.89
N THR A 37 9.72 4.46 6.21
CA THR A 37 10.36 3.25 5.66
C THR A 37 9.29 2.29 5.13
N HIS A 38 9.70 1.36 4.27
CA HIS A 38 8.85 0.26 3.79
C HIS A 38 9.53 -1.09 3.97
N SER A 39 8.76 -2.17 3.92
CA SER A 39 9.28 -3.55 3.87
C SER A 39 9.49 -4.04 2.43
N CYS A 40 9.24 -3.21 1.43
CA CYS A 40 9.44 -3.50 0.01
C CYS A 40 10.53 -2.60 -0.59
N THR A 41 11.02 -2.98 -1.77
CA THR A 41 11.83 -2.09 -2.60
C THR A 41 10.90 -1.13 -3.34
N GLU A 42 11.21 0.17 -3.30
CA GLU A 42 10.51 1.17 -4.08
C GLU A 42 11.37 1.67 -5.25
N VAL A 43 10.73 1.79 -6.40
CA VAL A 43 11.32 2.34 -7.62
C VAL A 43 10.54 3.59 -8.00
N PHE A 44 11.12 4.75 -7.79
CA PHE A 44 10.57 6.05 -8.16
C PHE A 44 11.15 6.49 -9.51
N TYR A 45 10.30 6.84 -10.45
CA TYR A 45 10.71 7.42 -11.73
C TYR A 45 10.13 8.83 -11.87
N CYS A 46 11.00 9.83 -11.93
CA CYS A 46 10.60 11.22 -12.10
C CYS A 46 10.14 11.46 -13.54
N VAL A 47 8.86 11.78 -13.70
CA VAL A 47 8.23 12.03 -15.01
C VAL A 47 8.36 13.49 -15.43
N ASP A 48 8.15 14.39 -14.47
CA ASP A 48 8.17 15.85 -14.69
C ASP A 48 8.49 16.59 -13.37
N GLY A 49 8.80 17.88 -13.48
CA GLY A 49 9.09 18.72 -12.32
C GLY A 49 10.49 18.55 -11.75
N ARG A 50 10.69 19.11 -10.55
CA ARG A 50 11.96 19.05 -9.81
C ARG A 50 11.70 18.96 -8.33
N GLY A 51 12.59 18.25 -7.64
CA GLY A 51 12.50 18.08 -6.19
C GLY A 51 13.76 17.48 -5.63
N GLN A 52 13.64 16.99 -4.41
CA GLN A 52 14.71 16.28 -3.72
C GLN A 52 14.17 15.02 -3.06
N PHE A 53 14.99 14.00 -2.97
CA PHE A 53 14.80 12.88 -2.06
C PHE A 53 15.79 13.01 -0.91
N ASN A 54 15.30 12.98 0.31
CA ASN A 54 16.15 12.79 1.48
C ASN A 54 16.17 11.31 1.80
N VAL A 55 17.30 10.65 1.59
CA VAL A 55 17.47 9.24 1.90
C VAL A 55 18.60 9.09 2.92
N GLU A 56 18.25 8.60 4.11
CA GLU A 56 19.20 8.45 5.24
C GLU A 56 19.97 9.74 5.57
N GLY A 57 19.29 10.88 5.48
CA GLY A 57 19.87 12.21 5.73
C GLY A 57 20.64 12.81 4.53
N LYS A 58 20.77 12.09 3.43
CA LYS A 58 21.41 12.59 2.22
C LYS A 58 20.38 13.13 1.23
N MET A 59 20.57 14.38 0.83
CA MET A 59 19.72 15.04 -0.17
C MET A 59 20.17 14.68 -1.59
N LEU A 60 19.22 14.21 -2.42
CA LEU A 60 19.41 13.88 -3.82
C LEU A 60 18.51 14.78 -4.66
N ASP A 61 19.09 15.66 -5.45
CA ASP A 61 18.33 16.46 -6.41
C ASP A 61 17.83 15.58 -7.55
N VAL A 62 16.51 15.64 -7.83
CA VAL A 62 15.86 14.88 -8.89
C VAL A 62 15.19 15.77 -9.91
N ALA A 63 15.24 15.32 -11.15
CA ALA A 63 14.70 15.97 -12.34
C ALA A 63 14.06 14.90 -13.25
N PRO A 64 13.35 15.31 -14.33
CA PRO A 64 12.80 14.35 -15.27
C PRO A 64 13.83 13.33 -15.75
N ASP A 65 13.42 12.08 -15.86
CA ASP A 65 14.24 10.90 -16.23
C ASP A 65 15.23 10.42 -15.17
N ASP A 66 15.14 10.95 -13.95
CA ASP A 66 15.83 10.36 -12.82
C ASP A 66 15.00 9.24 -12.20
N MET A 67 15.70 8.17 -11.83
CA MET A 67 15.12 7.05 -11.10
C MET A 67 15.81 6.94 -9.74
N VAL A 68 15.01 6.96 -8.66
CA VAL A 68 15.48 6.68 -7.31
C VAL A 68 14.98 5.30 -6.91
N ILE A 69 15.89 4.45 -6.46
CA ILE A 69 15.55 3.10 -5.96
C ILE A 69 15.92 3.05 -4.49
N VAL A 70 14.95 2.64 -3.67
CA VAL A 70 15.08 2.56 -2.22
C VAL A 70 14.77 1.13 -1.79
N ASN A 71 15.72 0.48 -1.15
CA ASN A 71 15.57 -0.88 -0.63
C ASN A 71 14.73 -0.91 0.66
N PRO A 72 14.24 -2.10 1.06
CA PRO A 72 13.46 -2.26 2.28
C PRO A 72 14.14 -1.65 3.51
N ARG A 73 13.37 -1.04 4.39
CA ARG A 73 13.80 -0.46 5.67
C ARG A 73 14.77 0.73 5.59
N THR A 74 14.95 1.30 4.42
CA THR A 74 15.75 2.52 4.22
C THR A 74 14.88 3.75 4.47
N LEU A 75 15.29 4.62 5.40
CA LEU A 75 14.55 5.83 5.76
C LEU A 75 14.64 6.85 4.63
N HIS A 76 13.50 7.32 4.13
CA HIS A 76 13.46 8.31 3.06
C HIS A 76 12.22 9.21 3.12
N THR A 77 12.28 10.31 2.37
CA THR A 77 11.16 11.23 2.14
C THR A 77 11.41 12.06 0.88
N GLU A 78 10.34 12.53 0.25
CA GLU A 78 10.39 13.36 -0.94
C GLU A 78 10.06 14.82 -0.61
N LEU A 79 10.69 15.74 -1.33
CA LEU A 79 10.49 17.18 -1.27
C LEU A 79 10.22 17.69 -2.68
N SER A 80 9.14 18.42 -2.86
CA SER A 80 8.74 19.02 -4.15
C SER A 80 8.92 20.53 -4.15
N TYR A 81 9.36 21.10 -5.26
CA TYR A 81 9.46 22.55 -5.39
C TYR A 81 8.14 23.14 -5.91
N GLN A 82 7.60 24.13 -5.19
CA GLN A 82 6.33 24.78 -5.56
C GLN A 82 6.30 25.34 -6.98
N ALA A 83 7.41 25.94 -7.42
CA ALA A 83 7.50 26.54 -8.74
C ALA A 83 7.53 25.54 -9.91
N ASN A 84 7.93 24.28 -9.63
CA ASN A 84 7.99 23.21 -10.61
C ASN A 84 7.71 21.87 -9.91
N PRO A 85 6.44 21.57 -9.61
CA PRO A 85 6.05 20.43 -8.79
C PRO A 85 6.54 19.10 -9.33
N LEU A 86 7.17 18.30 -8.46
CA LEU A 86 7.65 16.97 -8.77
C LEU A 86 6.49 16.04 -9.13
N GLU A 87 6.60 15.39 -10.28
CA GLU A 87 5.69 14.34 -10.72
C GLU A 87 6.47 13.05 -10.92
N TYR A 88 6.06 11.98 -10.24
CA TYR A 88 6.73 10.68 -10.37
C TYR A 88 5.73 9.51 -10.43
N ILE A 89 6.21 8.39 -10.97
CA ILE A 89 5.57 7.09 -10.86
C ILE A 89 6.41 6.27 -9.86
N VAL A 90 5.75 5.62 -8.90
CA VAL A 90 6.41 4.74 -7.94
C VAL A 90 5.82 3.34 -8.00
N LEU A 91 6.70 2.34 -7.95
CA LEU A 91 6.36 0.94 -7.81
C LEU A 91 6.88 0.43 -6.47
N GLY A 92 6.02 -0.23 -5.69
CA GLY A 92 6.41 -0.98 -4.49
C GLY A 92 6.51 -2.46 -4.82
N ILE A 93 7.69 -3.06 -4.67
CA ILE A 93 7.99 -4.42 -5.10
C ILE A 93 8.51 -5.23 -3.91
N GLU A 94 7.80 -6.28 -3.55
CA GLU A 94 8.15 -7.20 -2.46
C GLU A 94 8.95 -8.40 -2.99
N GLY A 95 9.73 -9.03 -2.12
CA GLY A 95 10.49 -10.24 -2.43
C GLY A 95 11.86 -9.98 -3.04
N ILE A 96 12.25 -8.73 -3.22
CA ILE A 96 13.55 -8.36 -3.78
C ILE A 96 14.26 -7.29 -2.96
N GLU A 97 15.57 -7.28 -3.11
CA GLU A 97 16.47 -6.20 -2.71
C GLU A 97 17.49 -5.98 -3.83
N ILE A 98 17.74 -4.75 -4.21
CA ILE A 98 18.70 -4.42 -5.24
C ILE A 98 20.06 -4.22 -4.60
N LEU A 99 21.06 -4.98 -5.05
CA LEU A 99 22.42 -4.91 -4.56
C LEU A 99 23.19 -3.90 -5.40
N PHE A 100 23.62 -2.81 -4.77
CA PHE A 100 24.43 -1.77 -5.39
C PHE A 100 25.93 -2.06 -5.22
N GLU A 101 26.77 -1.50 -6.07
CA GLU A 101 28.24 -1.66 -5.98
C GLU A 101 28.80 -1.22 -4.63
N GLN A 102 28.21 -0.19 -4.03
CA GLN A 102 28.51 0.23 -2.66
C GLN A 102 27.71 -0.64 -1.68
N LYS A 103 28.35 -1.65 -1.12
CA LYS A 103 27.73 -2.78 -0.37
C LYS A 103 26.82 -2.41 0.82
N ASP A 104 26.93 -1.21 1.37
CA ASP A 104 26.19 -0.80 2.58
C ASP A 104 25.14 0.28 2.29
N ARG A 105 24.79 0.50 1.02
CA ARG A 105 23.88 1.56 0.62
C ARG A 105 22.51 1.01 0.35
N GLY A 106 21.50 1.45 1.11
CA GLY A 106 20.09 1.05 0.92
C GLY A 106 19.40 1.69 -0.27
N TYR A 107 20.06 2.52 -1.08
CA TYR A 107 19.47 3.25 -2.20
C TYR A 107 20.45 3.58 -3.31
N THR A 108 19.91 3.90 -4.50
CA THR A 108 20.66 4.48 -5.60
C THR A 108 19.83 5.46 -6.41
N MET A 109 20.51 6.31 -7.18
CA MET A 109 19.87 7.19 -8.17
C MET A 109 20.52 6.95 -9.54
N LEU A 110 19.69 6.73 -10.55
CA LEU A 110 20.06 6.43 -11.91
C LEU A 110 19.57 7.53 -12.85
N LYS A 111 20.39 7.88 -13.85
CA LYS A 111 20.00 8.77 -14.95
C LYS A 111 19.49 7.92 -16.11
N CYS A 112 18.19 8.03 -16.41
CA CYS A 112 17.53 7.14 -17.38
C CYS A 112 17.22 7.79 -18.72
N SER A 113 17.74 8.98 -19.01
CA SER A 113 17.44 9.72 -20.24
C SER A 113 17.73 8.95 -21.53
N SER A 114 18.75 8.09 -21.56
CA SER A 114 19.08 7.24 -22.71
C SER A 114 18.07 6.13 -23.00
N VAL A 115 17.27 5.73 -22.00
CA VAL A 115 16.26 4.65 -22.08
C VAL A 115 14.86 5.15 -21.73
N ARG A 116 14.66 6.47 -21.75
CA ARG A 116 13.43 7.16 -21.37
C ARG A 116 12.18 6.55 -22.01
N GLU A 117 12.18 6.44 -23.34
CA GLU A 117 10.99 6.00 -24.08
C GLU A 117 10.57 4.59 -23.69
N GLU A 118 11.54 3.71 -23.50
CA GLU A 118 11.30 2.32 -23.14
C GLU A 118 10.72 2.21 -21.72
N LEU A 119 11.34 2.88 -20.74
CA LEU A 119 10.87 2.87 -19.35
C LEU A 119 9.48 3.50 -19.20
N LEU A 120 9.28 4.68 -19.81
CA LEU A 120 7.98 5.35 -19.78
C LEU A 120 6.89 4.54 -20.47
N SER A 121 7.20 3.82 -21.56
CA SER A 121 6.24 2.97 -22.24
C SER A 121 5.75 1.85 -21.31
N LEU A 122 6.66 1.16 -20.62
CA LEU A 122 6.34 0.10 -19.67
C LEU A 122 5.51 0.63 -18.48
N MET A 123 5.92 1.76 -17.90
CA MET A 123 5.20 2.36 -16.77
C MET A 123 3.81 2.87 -17.17
N LYS A 124 3.66 3.42 -18.37
CA LYS A 124 2.34 3.81 -18.91
C LYS A 124 1.46 2.61 -19.19
N MET A 125 2.02 1.48 -19.64
CA MET A 125 1.27 0.23 -19.80
C MET A 125 0.76 -0.26 -18.45
N LEU A 126 1.60 -0.28 -17.40
CA LEU A 126 1.19 -0.61 -16.03
C LEU A 126 0.03 0.26 -15.54
N LEU A 127 0.13 1.57 -15.70
CA LEU A 127 -0.92 2.50 -15.26
C LEU A 127 -2.24 2.29 -16.01
N ARG A 128 -2.19 2.06 -17.33
CA ARG A 128 -3.39 1.78 -18.14
C ARG A 128 -4.06 0.48 -17.73
N GLU A 129 -3.28 -0.56 -17.47
CA GLU A 129 -3.78 -1.86 -17.03
C GLU A 129 -4.52 -1.76 -15.69
N ILE A 130 -3.94 -1.00 -14.75
CA ILE A 130 -4.55 -0.76 -13.43
C ILE A 130 -5.84 0.07 -13.54
N ASP A 131 -5.88 1.04 -14.45
CA ASP A 131 -7.06 1.89 -14.67
C ASP A 131 -8.18 1.11 -15.37
N ALA A 132 -7.85 0.26 -16.34
CA ALA A 132 -8.80 -0.56 -17.09
C ALA A 132 -9.44 -1.66 -16.22
N ARG A 133 -8.68 -2.26 -15.31
CA ARG A 133 -9.12 -3.35 -14.41
C ARG A 133 -9.78 -4.52 -15.12
N GLU A 134 -9.27 -4.89 -16.29
CA GLU A 134 -9.74 -6.04 -17.05
C GLU A 134 -9.30 -7.35 -16.39
N ASP A 135 -9.94 -8.46 -16.78
CA ASP A 135 -9.59 -9.78 -16.29
C ASP A 135 -8.13 -10.11 -16.62
N GLY A 136 -7.34 -10.53 -15.63
CA GLY A 136 -5.92 -10.79 -15.79
C GLY A 136 -5.00 -9.58 -15.56
N CYS A 137 -5.53 -8.41 -15.21
CA CYS A 137 -4.78 -7.19 -14.89
C CYS A 137 -3.60 -7.44 -13.95
N GLU A 138 -3.80 -8.19 -12.88
CA GLU A 138 -2.75 -8.49 -11.89
C GLU A 138 -1.59 -9.26 -12.52
N MET A 139 -1.87 -10.20 -13.42
CA MET A 139 -0.85 -10.99 -14.12
C MET A 139 -0.06 -10.11 -15.10
N VAL A 140 -0.75 -9.28 -15.89
CA VAL A 140 -0.11 -8.35 -16.83
C VAL A 140 0.77 -7.35 -16.09
N CYS A 141 0.29 -6.77 -14.99
CA CYS A 141 1.07 -5.85 -14.16
C CYS A 141 2.31 -6.52 -13.56
N HIS A 142 2.19 -7.76 -13.13
CA HIS A 142 3.31 -8.55 -12.61
C HIS A 142 4.37 -8.79 -13.70
N ASP A 143 3.98 -9.27 -14.89
CA ASP A 143 4.89 -9.54 -15.99
C ASP A 143 5.60 -8.26 -16.48
N LEU A 144 4.89 -7.14 -16.57
CA LEU A 144 5.47 -5.83 -16.90
C LEU A 144 6.49 -5.37 -15.84
N THR A 145 6.23 -5.65 -14.57
CA THR A 145 7.16 -5.34 -13.48
C THR A 145 8.44 -6.17 -13.58
N GLU A 146 8.35 -7.46 -13.89
CA GLU A 146 9.53 -8.30 -14.12
C GLU A 146 10.36 -7.80 -15.30
N VAL A 147 9.72 -7.43 -16.41
CA VAL A 147 10.41 -6.83 -17.57
C VAL A 147 11.14 -5.55 -17.17
N LEU A 148 10.46 -4.66 -16.42
CA LEU A 148 11.03 -3.40 -15.94
C LEU A 148 12.26 -3.65 -15.05
N LEU A 149 12.17 -4.59 -14.09
CA LEU A 149 13.29 -4.95 -13.21
C LEU A 149 14.51 -5.46 -13.98
N VAL A 150 14.30 -6.35 -14.96
CA VAL A 150 15.41 -6.84 -15.81
C VAL A 150 16.07 -5.70 -16.56
N LYS A 151 15.32 -4.71 -17.05
CA LYS A 151 15.88 -3.54 -17.72
C LYS A 151 16.66 -2.64 -16.78
N ILE A 152 16.16 -2.40 -15.57
CA ILE A 152 16.86 -1.65 -14.52
C ILE A 152 18.19 -2.33 -14.19
N VAL A 153 18.17 -3.64 -13.95
CA VAL A 153 19.37 -4.42 -13.62
C VAL A 153 20.44 -4.30 -14.71
N ARG A 154 20.03 -4.44 -15.98
CA ARG A 154 20.93 -4.32 -17.13
C ARG A 154 21.52 -2.92 -17.28
N MET A 155 20.68 -1.90 -17.13
CA MET A 155 21.07 -0.49 -17.26
C MET A 155 22.02 -0.06 -16.14
N ALA A 156 21.74 -0.45 -14.92
CA ALA A 156 22.47 0.00 -13.72
C ALA A 156 23.67 -0.89 -13.39
N SER A 157 23.87 -2.02 -14.08
CA SER A 157 24.88 -3.03 -13.74
C SER A 157 24.81 -3.50 -12.28
N VAL A 158 23.58 -3.58 -11.74
CA VAL A 158 23.29 -4.05 -10.38
C VAL A 158 22.82 -5.49 -10.38
N SER A 159 22.73 -6.10 -9.21
CA SER A 159 22.18 -7.45 -9.02
C SER A 159 20.91 -7.43 -8.20
N LEU A 160 20.04 -8.40 -8.42
CA LEU A 160 18.86 -8.64 -7.57
C LEU A 160 19.17 -9.74 -6.55
N ARG A 161 18.78 -9.52 -5.32
CA ARG A 161 18.72 -10.55 -4.29
C ARG A 161 17.27 -10.84 -3.96
N LEU A 162 16.87 -12.11 -4.07
CA LEU A 162 15.57 -12.54 -3.58
C LEU A 162 15.56 -12.52 -2.05
N THR A 163 14.52 -11.94 -1.49
CA THR A 163 14.30 -11.92 -0.04
C THR A 163 13.11 -12.80 0.30
N ALA A 164 13.17 -13.50 1.43
CA ALA A 164 11.99 -14.20 1.92
C ALA A 164 10.86 -13.20 2.18
N PRO A 165 9.60 -13.53 1.84
CA PRO A 165 8.48 -12.68 2.20
C PRO A 165 8.50 -12.46 3.73
N PRO A 166 8.26 -11.25 4.22
CA PRO A 166 8.24 -10.99 5.66
C PRO A 166 7.16 -11.83 6.32
N SER A 167 7.51 -12.55 7.37
CA SER A 167 6.53 -13.10 8.31
C SER A 167 5.85 -11.91 8.97
N GLU A 168 4.55 -11.85 9.00
CA GLU A 168 3.69 -10.81 9.59
C GLU A 168 4.29 -9.39 9.53
N SER A 169 3.73 -8.53 8.71
CA SER A 169 4.21 -7.16 8.53
C SER A 169 4.05 -6.39 9.84
N LYS A 170 5.16 -5.94 10.43
CA LYS A 170 5.13 -5.11 11.65
C LYS A 170 4.28 -3.87 11.48
N GLU A 171 4.25 -3.31 10.28
CA GLU A 171 3.48 -2.15 9.87
C GLU A 171 1.98 -2.46 9.89
N CYS A 172 1.59 -3.59 9.31
CA CYS A 172 0.20 -4.05 9.34
C CYS A 172 -0.26 -4.39 10.76
N ALA A 173 0.58 -5.04 11.54
CA ALA A 173 0.30 -5.34 12.95
C ALA A 173 0.16 -4.05 13.79
N ALA A 174 0.99 -3.02 13.54
CA ALA A 174 0.89 -1.72 14.21
C ALA A 174 -0.43 -1.01 13.86
N ALA A 175 -0.79 -0.95 12.57
CA ALA A 175 -2.04 -0.36 12.11
C ALA A 175 -3.26 -1.10 12.68
N LYS A 176 -3.23 -2.43 12.68
CA LYS A 176 -4.30 -3.28 13.25
C LYS A 176 -4.47 -3.02 14.75
N ARG A 177 -3.38 -3.03 15.51
CA ARG A 177 -3.41 -2.74 16.95
C ARG A 177 -3.98 -1.36 17.23
N TYR A 178 -3.55 -0.35 16.49
CA TYR A 178 -4.09 1.01 16.65
C TYR A 178 -5.60 1.05 16.39
N ILE A 179 -6.11 0.36 15.37
CA ILE A 179 -7.55 0.23 15.12
C ILE A 179 -8.25 -0.45 16.30
N ASP A 180 -7.71 -1.56 16.79
CA ASP A 180 -8.34 -2.34 17.87
C ASP A 180 -8.44 -1.53 19.18
N GLU A 181 -7.45 -0.67 19.47
CA GLU A 181 -7.40 0.18 20.68
C GLU A 181 -8.21 1.48 20.54
N ASN A 182 -8.29 2.06 19.33
CA ASN A 182 -8.84 3.41 19.12
C ASN A 182 -10.04 3.44 18.16
N TYR A 183 -10.72 2.33 17.94
CA TYR A 183 -11.79 2.20 16.92
C TYR A 183 -12.90 3.25 17.03
N SER A 184 -13.15 3.82 18.20
CA SER A 184 -14.15 4.87 18.44
C SER A 184 -13.73 6.26 17.94
N GLU A 185 -12.45 6.45 17.66
CA GLU A 185 -11.90 7.74 17.18
C GLU A 185 -12.08 7.92 15.67
N SER A 186 -11.83 9.14 15.19
CA SER A 186 -11.79 9.42 13.75
C SER A 186 -10.49 8.90 13.14
N ILE A 187 -10.54 7.68 12.62
CA ILE A 187 -9.41 7.02 11.98
C ILE A 187 -9.52 7.12 10.46
N THR A 188 -8.47 7.65 9.82
CA THR A 188 -8.32 7.69 8.36
C THR A 188 -7.19 6.77 7.91
N LEU A 189 -7.17 6.42 6.63
CA LEU A 189 -6.07 5.65 6.06
C LEU A 189 -4.72 6.39 6.17
N ASP A 190 -4.73 7.72 6.03
CA ASP A 190 -3.54 8.56 6.19
C ASP A 190 -3.02 8.49 7.64
N LYS A 191 -3.91 8.54 8.63
CA LYS A 191 -3.54 8.38 10.05
C LYS A 191 -2.93 7.01 10.35
N LEU A 192 -3.51 5.95 9.79
CA LEU A 192 -2.97 4.60 9.96
C LEU A 192 -1.60 4.45 9.30
N ALA A 193 -1.42 5.07 8.14
CA ALA A 193 -0.14 5.08 7.43
C ALA A 193 0.94 5.83 8.22
N GLU A 194 0.59 6.97 8.85
CA GLU A 194 1.47 7.71 9.77
C GLU A 194 1.89 6.85 10.97
N ILE A 195 0.94 6.18 11.62
CA ILE A 195 1.19 5.28 12.78
C ILE A 195 2.10 4.10 12.39
N ALA A 196 1.88 3.56 11.20
CA ALA A 196 2.67 2.45 10.69
C ALA A 196 4.01 2.89 10.07
N HIS A 197 4.26 4.20 9.94
CA HIS A 197 5.44 4.78 9.30
C HIS A 197 5.65 4.30 7.85
N VAL A 198 4.55 4.22 7.09
CA VAL A 198 4.55 3.79 5.67
C VAL A 198 3.64 4.68 4.84
N ASN A 199 3.75 4.61 3.51
CA ASN A 199 2.75 5.27 2.67
C ASN A 199 1.41 4.52 2.70
N LYS A 200 0.31 5.25 2.46
CA LYS A 200 -1.06 4.71 2.54
C LYS A 200 -1.37 3.63 1.48
N TYR A 201 -0.73 3.68 0.32
CA TYR A 201 -0.93 2.70 -0.75
C TYR A 201 -0.31 1.37 -0.36
N TYR A 202 0.91 1.41 0.14
CA TYR A 202 1.58 0.24 0.71
C TYR A 202 0.75 -0.38 1.84
N LEU A 203 0.36 0.43 2.85
CA LEU A 203 -0.44 -0.05 3.97
C LEU A 203 -1.73 -0.71 3.51
N SER A 204 -2.47 -0.05 2.61
CA SER A 204 -3.75 -0.57 2.10
C SER A 204 -3.58 -1.93 1.43
N HIS A 205 -2.55 -2.07 0.61
CA HIS A 205 -2.28 -3.32 -0.12
C HIS A 205 -1.79 -4.43 0.80
N SER A 206 -0.76 -4.17 1.60
CA SER A 206 -0.17 -5.15 2.52
C SER A 206 -1.17 -5.62 3.57
N PHE A 207 -1.95 -4.72 4.16
CA PHE A 207 -2.99 -5.05 5.12
C PHE A 207 -4.08 -5.94 4.50
N LYS A 208 -4.50 -5.62 3.26
CA LYS A 208 -5.47 -6.46 2.55
C LYS A 208 -4.92 -7.84 2.21
N ASN A 209 -3.65 -7.93 1.85
CA ASN A 209 -3.00 -9.21 1.58
C ASN A 209 -2.89 -10.06 2.84
N GLU A 210 -2.58 -9.46 3.98
CA GLU A 210 -2.36 -10.15 5.24
C GLU A 210 -3.68 -10.52 5.93
N TYR A 211 -4.57 -9.55 6.12
CA TYR A 211 -5.83 -9.75 6.86
C TYR A 211 -7.06 -9.98 5.96
N LYS A 212 -6.89 -10.05 4.62
CA LYS A 212 -7.94 -10.28 3.61
C LYS A 212 -9.06 -9.23 3.61
N VAL A 213 -8.82 -8.08 4.24
CA VAL A 213 -9.72 -6.92 4.26
C VAL A 213 -8.89 -5.64 4.24
N SER A 214 -9.46 -4.55 3.71
CA SER A 214 -8.78 -3.24 3.78
C SER A 214 -8.72 -2.72 5.23
N PRO A 215 -7.76 -1.81 5.59
CA PRO A 215 -7.70 -1.21 6.92
C PRO A 215 -9.02 -0.57 7.36
N ILE A 216 -9.69 0.16 6.46
CA ILE A 216 -10.95 0.84 6.75
C ILE A 216 -12.11 -0.16 6.87
N ASP A 217 -12.17 -1.21 6.06
CA ASP A 217 -13.17 -2.28 6.24
C ASP A 217 -12.94 -3.05 7.55
N TYR A 218 -11.68 -3.23 7.97
CA TYR A 218 -11.34 -3.80 9.26
C TYR A 218 -11.85 -2.92 10.42
N LEU A 219 -11.62 -1.61 10.36
CA LEU A 219 -12.16 -0.64 11.32
C LEU A 219 -13.70 -0.74 11.39
N MET A 220 -14.37 -0.77 10.24
CA MET A 220 -15.83 -0.90 10.21
C MET A 220 -16.31 -2.20 10.86
N LYS A 221 -15.67 -3.33 10.55
CA LYS A 221 -16.00 -4.62 11.19
C LYS A 221 -15.78 -4.57 12.72
N ARG A 222 -14.68 -3.97 13.19
CA ARG A 222 -14.39 -3.82 14.61
C ARG A 222 -15.47 -3.00 15.32
N ARG A 223 -15.88 -1.89 14.73
CA ARG A 223 -17.01 -1.05 15.23
C ARG A 223 -18.33 -1.82 15.30
N ILE A 224 -18.65 -2.59 14.26
CA ILE A 224 -19.88 -3.39 14.22
C ILE A 224 -19.85 -4.50 15.29
N THR A 225 -18.71 -5.11 15.54
CA THR A 225 -18.54 -6.08 16.64
C THR A 225 -18.87 -5.45 17.98
N GLU A 226 -18.39 -4.26 18.26
CA GLU A 226 -18.71 -3.53 19.49
C GLU A 226 -20.19 -3.11 19.56
N ALA A 227 -20.74 -2.65 18.41
CA ALA A 227 -22.16 -2.35 18.33
C ALA A 227 -23.04 -3.53 18.74
N LYS A 228 -22.70 -4.76 18.32
CA LYS A 228 -23.44 -5.99 18.70
C LYS A 228 -23.42 -6.21 20.20
N ALA A 229 -22.27 -6.02 20.84
CA ALA A 229 -22.16 -6.11 22.28
C ALA A 229 -23.07 -5.07 22.99
N LEU A 230 -23.00 -3.80 22.58
CA LEU A 230 -23.82 -2.73 23.17
C LEU A 230 -25.32 -2.92 22.90
N LEU A 231 -25.71 -3.40 21.72
CA LEU A 231 -27.11 -3.68 21.36
C LEU A 231 -27.73 -4.76 22.26
N THR A 232 -26.93 -5.71 22.73
CA THR A 232 -27.39 -6.83 23.55
C THR A 232 -27.31 -6.56 25.04
N SER A 233 -26.31 -5.81 25.49
CA SER A 233 -25.99 -5.61 26.90
C SER A 233 -26.53 -4.30 27.50
N THR A 234 -27.02 -3.37 26.66
CA THR A 234 -27.47 -2.06 27.11
C THR A 234 -28.84 -1.66 26.52
N ASP A 235 -29.46 -0.64 27.11
CA ASP A 235 -30.66 0.01 26.58
C ASP A 235 -30.37 1.31 25.82
N PHE A 236 -29.11 1.56 25.46
CA PHE A 236 -28.72 2.75 24.69
C PHE A 236 -29.51 2.87 23.39
N SER A 237 -29.88 4.09 23.03
CA SER A 237 -30.48 4.37 21.72
C SER A 237 -29.47 4.05 20.60
N LEU A 238 -29.95 3.80 19.39
CA LEU A 238 -29.07 3.56 18.25
C LEU A 238 -28.16 4.74 17.95
N THR A 239 -28.62 5.97 18.24
CA THR A 239 -27.79 7.19 18.10
C THR A 239 -26.63 7.17 19.09
N GLN A 240 -26.91 6.90 20.36
CA GLN A 240 -25.87 6.78 21.39
C GLN A 240 -24.85 5.68 21.06
N ILE A 241 -25.32 4.52 20.60
CA ILE A 241 -24.39 3.46 20.17
C ILE A 241 -23.54 3.91 18.99
N ALA A 242 -24.14 4.51 17.95
CA ALA A 242 -23.40 5.00 16.78
C ALA A 242 -22.30 5.99 17.17
N GLU A 243 -22.60 6.95 18.03
CA GLU A 243 -21.63 7.93 18.55
C GLU A 243 -20.52 7.26 19.36
N GLN A 244 -20.88 6.36 20.28
CA GLN A 244 -19.92 5.68 21.15
C GLN A 244 -18.91 4.81 20.40
N ILE A 245 -19.31 4.23 19.27
CA ILE A 245 -18.43 3.39 18.45
C ILE A 245 -17.78 4.16 17.29
N GLY A 246 -17.92 5.49 17.24
CA GLY A 246 -17.22 6.37 16.32
C GLY A 246 -17.85 6.54 14.94
N PHE A 247 -19.17 6.27 14.78
CA PHE A 247 -19.87 6.63 13.55
C PHE A 247 -20.36 8.07 13.59
N GLY A 248 -20.06 8.84 12.54
CA GLY A 248 -20.48 10.23 12.43
C GLY A 248 -21.99 10.44 12.20
N SER A 249 -22.76 9.38 11.91
CA SER A 249 -24.22 9.46 11.76
C SER A 249 -24.91 8.11 11.89
N LEU A 250 -26.12 8.12 12.43
CA LEU A 250 -26.99 6.94 12.56
C LEU A 250 -27.33 6.28 11.20
N PRO A 251 -27.65 7.03 10.12
CA PRO A 251 -27.89 6.42 8.82
C PRO A 251 -26.69 5.63 8.27
N TYR A 252 -25.48 6.18 8.42
CA TYR A 252 -24.26 5.51 7.97
C TYR A 252 -23.96 4.27 8.82
N PHE A 253 -24.11 4.36 10.14
CA PHE A 253 -24.02 3.19 11.03
C PHE A 253 -24.98 2.08 10.60
N SER A 254 -26.28 2.41 10.44
CA SER A 254 -27.30 1.42 10.06
C SER A 254 -27.01 0.74 8.72
N LYS A 255 -26.51 1.50 7.75
CA LYS A 255 -26.09 0.97 6.44
C LYS A 255 -24.90 0.00 6.58
N CYS A 256 -23.87 0.39 7.34
CA CYS A 256 -22.70 -0.46 7.58
C CYS A 256 -23.05 -1.72 8.37
N PHE A 257 -23.87 -1.59 9.40
CA PHE A 257 -24.34 -2.73 10.19
C PHE A 257 -25.09 -3.74 9.33
N ARG A 258 -26.04 -3.27 8.50
CA ARG A 258 -26.78 -4.14 7.58
C ARG A 258 -25.89 -4.82 6.54
N LYS A 259 -24.87 -4.12 6.06
CA LYS A 259 -23.88 -4.68 5.11
C LYS A 259 -23.10 -5.84 5.76
N VAL A 260 -22.75 -5.74 7.04
CA VAL A 260 -21.91 -6.73 7.75
C VAL A 260 -22.75 -7.88 8.31
N GLU A 261 -23.90 -7.58 8.94
CA GLU A 261 -24.71 -8.55 9.69
C GLU A 261 -25.95 -9.05 8.91
N GLY A 262 -26.26 -8.47 7.75
CA GLY A 262 -27.43 -8.84 6.94
C GLY A 262 -28.76 -8.29 7.44
N THR A 263 -28.85 -7.80 8.68
CA THR A 263 -30.07 -7.29 9.34
C THR A 263 -29.85 -5.86 9.86
N SER A 264 -30.94 -5.15 10.17
CA SER A 264 -30.83 -3.83 10.80
C SER A 264 -30.42 -3.93 12.27
N PRO A 265 -29.80 -2.87 12.85
CA PRO A 265 -29.47 -2.85 14.28
C PRO A 265 -30.70 -3.08 15.20
N ASN A 266 -31.86 -2.55 14.82
CA ASN A 266 -33.11 -2.75 15.57
C ASN A 266 -33.59 -4.19 15.54
N GLU A 267 -33.58 -4.82 14.37
CA GLU A 267 -33.93 -6.24 14.21
C GLU A 267 -32.99 -7.13 15.01
N TYR A 268 -31.69 -6.85 14.92
CA TYR A 268 -30.64 -7.56 15.67
C TYR A 268 -30.92 -7.49 17.18
N ARG A 269 -31.20 -6.29 17.72
CA ARG A 269 -31.53 -6.09 19.14
C ARG A 269 -32.79 -6.89 19.55
N LYS A 270 -33.85 -6.85 18.76
CA LYS A 270 -35.10 -7.59 19.04
C LYS A 270 -34.84 -9.09 19.10
N THR A 271 -34.13 -9.63 18.11
CA THR A 271 -33.83 -11.07 18.03
C THR A 271 -32.92 -11.54 19.17
N ALA A 272 -31.93 -10.73 19.55
CA ALA A 272 -31.04 -11.06 20.63
C ALA A 272 -31.72 -11.04 22.00
N LYS A 273 -32.64 -10.09 22.25
CA LYS A 273 -33.41 -10.02 23.50
C LYS A 273 -34.53 -11.11 23.60
N GLN A 274 -34.88 -11.73 22.48
CA GLN A 274 -35.89 -12.82 22.43
C GLN A 274 -35.29 -14.23 22.62
N LYS A 275 -33.96 -14.40 22.55
CA LYS A 275 -33.34 -15.68 22.88
C LYS A 275 -33.24 -15.81 24.40
N PRO A 276 -34.00 -16.71 25.06
CA PRO A 276 -33.84 -16.95 26.50
C PRO A 276 -32.41 -17.47 26.74
N SER A 277 -31.77 -16.93 27.78
CA SER A 277 -30.52 -17.47 28.32
C SER A 277 -30.73 -18.97 28.59
N GLN A 278 -30.18 -19.83 27.72
CA GLN A 278 -29.99 -21.24 28.07
C GLN A 278 -29.00 -21.26 29.23
N GLY A 279 -29.52 -21.36 30.41
CA GLY A 279 -28.76 -21.49 31.65
C GLY A 279 -27.90 -22.72 31.57
N THR A 280 -26.63 -22.49 31.82
CA THR A 280 -25.66 -23.51 32.18
C THR A 280 -26.20 -24.20 33.46
N ARG A 281 -26.55 -25.45 33.33
CA ARG A 281 -26.64 -26.38 34.45
C ARG A 281 -25.35 -27.14 34.55
#